data_e058cc5981f53fff01d8b5d943c391b2
#
_entry.id   e058cc5981f53fff01d8b5d943c391b2
#
_cell.length_a   1.000
_cell.length_b   1.000
_cell.length_c   1.000
_cell.angle_alpha   90.00
_cell.angle_beta   90.00
_cell.angle_gamma   90.00
#
_symmetry.space_group_name_H-M   'P 1'
#
loop_
_entity.id
_entity.type
_entity.pdbx_description
1 polymer ?
#
loop_
_entity_poly.entity_id
_entity_poly.type
_entity_poly.pdbx_seq_one_letter_code
_entity_poly.pdbx_strand_id
1 'polypeptide(L)'
;MDENKQEQMVSIIVPVYNAEAYLPEMIESVIFQNYNNWELLLIDNCSMDNSFEICQSYEKKDVRIRVMQETEKGPAAVRNHGLLAAHGGYIMFLDADDFLADNAVLDRFVNVMKHEEADIVVGNYERLWNGRRFAAASHTSFSELNPDSEDFRFQGFFSVGTLSYVWGKLTENNF
;
A
#
# COMPACT_ATOMS: atom_id res chain seq x y z
N MET A 1 -11.64 17.49 -13.31
CA MET A 1 -10.93 17.30 -12.02
C MET A 1 -9.67 18.12 -12.11
N ASP A 2 -9.23 18.72 -11.03
CA ASP A 2 -8.03 19.55 -10.98
C ASP A 2 -6.81 18.60 -11.13
N GLU A 3 -6.01 18.74 -12.21
CA GLU A 3 -4.87 17.85 -12.50
C GLU A 3 -3.92 17.74 -11.31
N ASN A 4 -3.64 18.84 -10.64
CA ASN A 4 -2.79 18.89 -9.44
C ASN A 4 -3.35 18.07 -8.27
N LYS A 5 -4.66 17.88 -8.19
CA LYS A 5 -5.29 17.06 -7.14
C LYS A 5 -5.21 15.57 -7.46
N GLN A 6 -5.21 15.18 -8.72
CA GLN A 6 -5.06 13.81 -9.17
C GLN A 6 -3.60 13.35 -9.07
N GLU A 7 -2.64 14.20 -9.42
CA GLU A 7 -1.20 13.92 -9.27
C GLU A 7 -0.77 13.60 -7.83
N GLN A 8 -1.51 14.10 -6.83
CA GLN A 8 -1.19 13.86 -5.42
C GLN A 8 -2.09 12.82 -4.74
N MET A 9 -3.05 12.25 -5.46
CA MET A 9 -3.91 11.22 -4.91
C MET A 9 -3.15 9.91 -4.76
N VAL A 10 -3.36 9.22 -3.62
CA VAL A 10 -2.77 7.91 -3.35
C VAL A 10 -3.81 6.83 -3.67
N SER A 11 -3.53 5.97 -4.64
CA SER A 11 -4.29 4.74 -4.86
C SER A 11 -3.70 3.62 -4.02
N ILE A 12 -4.45 3.17 -3.02
CA ILE A 12 -4.07 2.07 -2.13
C ILE A 12 -4.71 0.81 -2.69
N ILE A 13 -3.89 -0.14 -3.13
CA ILE A 13 -4.31 -1.39 -3.78
C ILE A 13 -4.15 -2.53 -2.79
N VAL A 14 -5.25 -3.22 -2.50
CA VAL A 14 -5.31 -4.32 -1.52
C VAL A 14 -5.79 -5.60 -2.19
N PRO A 15 -4.92 -6.60 -2.34
CA PRO A 15 -5.34 -7.95 -2.69
C PRO A 15 -6.10 -8.59 -1.53
N VAL A 16 -7.33 -9.04 -1.77
CA VAL A 16 -8.18 -9.67 -0.76
C VAL A 16 -8.38 -11.15 -1.12
N TYR A 17 -8.04 -12.04 -0.19
CA TYR A 17 -8.33 -13.46 -0.29
C TYR A 17 -8.48 -14.09 1.09
N ASN A 18 -9.68 -14.50 1.47
CA ASN A 18 -10.01 -15.12 2.76
C ASN A 18 -9.44 -14.34 3.97
N ALA A 19 -9.74 -13.05 4.04
CA ALA A 19 -9.17 -12.12 5.01
C ALA A 19 -10.23 -11.50 5.95
N GLU A 20 -11.40 -12.13 6.12
CA GLU A 20 -12.53 -11.57 6.89
C GLU A 20 -12.15 -11.10 8.28
N ALA A 21 -11.19 -11.77 8.94
CA ALA A 21 -10.77 -11.44 10.30
C ALA A 21 -9.93 -10.15 10.39
N TYR A 22 -9.29 -9.73 9.30
CA TYR A 22 -8.31 -8.63 9.28
C TYR A 22 -8.83 -7.38 8.56
N LEU A 23 -9.71 -7.57 7.58
CA LEU A 23 -10.22 -6.48 6.72
C LEU A 23 -10.77 -5.27 7.48
N PRO A 24 -11.56 -5.42 8.56
CA PRO A 24 -12.07 -4.25 9.28
C PRO A 24 -10.95 -3.37 9.84
N GLU A 25 -9.93 -3.95 10.50
CA GLU A 25 -8.81 -3.21 11.06
C GLU A 25 -7.98 -2.54 9.97
N MET A 26 -7.69 -3.27 8.88
CA MET A 26 -6.97 -2.74 7.74
C MET A 26 -7.69 -1.56 7.10
N ILE A 27 -8.98 -1.70 6.74
CA ILE A 27 -9.76 -0.64 6.08
C ILE A 27 -9.90 0.59 6.99
N GLU A 28 -10.18 0.40 8.27
CA GLU A 28 -10.30 1.50 9.23
C GLU A 28 -8.97 2.25 9.39
N SER A 29 -7.82 1.55 9.36
CA SER A 29 -6.51 2.19 9.40
C SER A 29 -6.27 3.17 8.24
N VAL A 30 -6.87 2.91 7.08
CA VAL A 30 -6.85 3.81 5.91
C VAL A 30 -7.85 4.94 6.06
N ILE A 31 -9.07 4.64 6.48
CA ILE A 31 -10.14 5.66 6.66
C ILE A 31 -9.70 6.74 7.66
N PHE A 32 -9.00 6.36 8.74
CA PHE A 32 -8.56 7.26 9.80
C PHE A 32 -7.29 8.04 9.47
N GLN A 33 -6.74 7.94 8.25
CA GLN A 33 -5.59 8.76 7.87
C GLN A 33 -5.94 10.26 7.81
N ASN A 34 -5.03 11.10 8.28
CA ASN A 34 -5.15 12.56 8.22
C ASN A 34 -5.08 13.07 6.78
N TYR A 35 -4.33 12.39 5.92
CA TYR A 35 -4.28 12.67 4.49
C TYR A 35 -5.54 12.16 3.82
N ASN A 36 -6.38 13.06 3.25
CA ASN A 36 -7.70 12.71 2.74
C ASN A 36 -7.76 12.45 1.23
N ASN A 37 -6.67 12.73 0.48
CA ASN A 37 -6.64 12.57 -0.96
C ASN A 37 -6.16 11.17 -1.36
N TRP A 38 -6.98 10.16 -1.09
CA TRP A 38 -6.72 8.76 -1.42
C TRP A 38 -7.96 8.07 -1.97
N GLU A 39 -7.73 6.98 -2.71
CA GLU A 39 -8.73 5.95 -3.01
C GLU A 39 -8.23 4.60 -2.48
N LEU A 40 -9.15 3.72 -2.08
CA LEU A 40 -8.86 2.36 -1.62
C LEU A 40 -9.49 1.36 -2.57
N LEU A 41 -8.66 0.57 -3.25
CA LEU A 41 -9.06 -0.45 -4.22
C LEU A 41 -8.96 -1.83 -3.56
N LEU A 42 -10.10 -2.37 -3.14
CA LEU A 42 -10.22 -3.70 -2.55
C LEU A 42 -10.54 -4.70 -3.65
N ILE A 43 -9.62 -5.60 -3.96
CA ILE A 43 -9.78 -6.52 -5.09
C ILE A 43 -9.85 -7.94 -4.57
N ASP A 44 -11.07 -8.48 -4.53
CA ASP A 44 -11.34 -9.83 -4.09
C ASP A 44 -10.92 -10.87 -5.15
N ASN A 45 -10.10 -11.82 -4.74
CA ASN A 45 -9.61 -12.90 -5.59
C ASN A 45 -10.32 -14.22 -5.30
N CYS A 46 -11.64 -14.23 -5.45
CA CYS A 46 -12.49 -15.41 -5.21
C CYS A 46 -12.42 -15.90 -3.75
N SER A 47 -12.61 -15.01 -2.78
CA SER A 47 -12.74 -15.39 -1.37
C SER A 47 -13.92 -16.33 -1.15
N MET A 48 -13.80 -17.23 -0.19
CA MET A 48 -14.82 -18.22 0.19
C MET A 48 -15.41 -17.94 1.57
N ASP A 49 -14.91 -16.94 2.27
CA ASP A 49 -15.38 -16.41 3.54
C ASP A 49 -16.20 -15.10 3.32
N ASN A 50 -16.47 -14.33 4.37
CA ASN A 50 -17.25 -13.09 4.27
C ASN A 50 -16.41 -11.87 3.80
N SER A 51 -15.21 -12.06 3.26
CA SER A 51 -14.33 -10.97 2.86
C SER A 51 -14.99 -10.03 1.86
N PHE A 52 -15.62 -10.57 0.81
CA PHE A 52 -16.26 -9.77 -0.23
C PHE A 52 -17.43 -8.93 0.32
N GLU A 53 -18.28 -9.51 1.15
CA GLU A 53 -19.42 -8.82 1.80
C GLU A 53 -18.94 -7.71 2.73
N ILE A 54 -17.84 -7.95 3.47
CA ILE A 54 -17.21 -6.92 4.32
C ILE A 54 -16.75 -5.76 3.46
N CYS A 55 -15.97 -6.01 2.39
CA CYS A 55 -15.52 -4.98 1.46
C CYS A 55 -16.69 -4.14 0.93
N GLN A 56 -17.75 -4.78 0.43
CA GLN A 56 -18.93 -4.09 -0.07
C GLN A 56 -19.64 -3.25 1.00
N SER A 57 -19.58 -3.68 2.26
CA SER A 57 -20.19 -2.90 3.36
C SER A 57 -19.46 -1.58 3.61
N TYR A 58 -18.14 -1.54 3.40
CA TYR A 58 -17.33 -0.32 3.51
C TYR A 58 -17.47 0.57 2.26
N GLU A 59 -17.51 -0.01 1.05
CA GLU A 59 -17.75 0.73 -0.19
C GLU A 59 -19.05 1.54 -0.13
N LYS A 60 -20.11 0.99 0.45
CA LYS A 60 -21.39 1.70 0.64
C LYS A 60 -21.31 2.88 1.61
N LYS A 61 -20.33 2.93 2.47
CA LYS A 61 -20.16 3.96 3.52
C LYS A 61 -19.19 5.07 3.12
N ASP A 62 -18.19 4.78 2.27
CA ASP A 62 -17.19 5.75 1.86
C ASP A 62 -16.96 5.66 0.34
N VAL A 63 -17.24 6.75 -0.37
CA VAL A 63 -17.13 6.84 -1.84
C VAL A 63 -15.70 6.73 -2.37
N ARG A 64 -14.70 6.84 -1.51
CA ARG A 64 -13.29 6.65 -1.86
C ARG A 64 -12.89 5.17 -1.91
N ILE A 65 -13.76 4.27 -1.42
CA ILE A 65 -13.53 2.82 -1.43
C ILE A 65 -14.21 2.23 -2.66
N ARG A 66 -13.50 1.41 -3.40
CA ARG A 66 -14.00 0.69 -4.57
C ARG A 66 -13.69 -0.79 -4.44
N VAL A 67 -14.70 -1.63 -4.66
CA VAL A 67 -14.57 -3.09 -4.58
C VAL A 67 -14.63 -3.69 -5.97
N MET A 68 -13.70 -4.56 -6.28
CA MET A 68 -13.61 -5.27 -7.56
C MET A 68 -13.36 -6.75 -7.32
N GLN A 69 -13.61 -7.56 -8.34
CA GLN A 69 -13.29 -8.99 -8.31
C GLN A 69 -12.30 -9.33 -9.41
N GLU A 70 -11.34 -10.19 -9.07
CA GLU A 70 -10.39 -10.76 -10.02
C GLU A 70 -10.50 -12.29 -10.01
N THR A 71 -10.79 -12.86 -11.19
CA THR A 71 -10.97 -14.30 -11.35
C THR A 71 -9.68 -15.03 -11.66
N GLU A 72 -8.69 -14.37 -12.22
CA GLU A 72 -7.36 -14.93 -12.38
C GLU A 72 -6.70 -15.05 -11.01
N LYS A 73 -6.29 -16.27 -10.66
CA LYS A 73 -5.75 -16.56 -9.33
C LYS A 73 -4.34 -16.03 -9.16
N GLY A 74 -4.12 -15.44 -8.01
CA GLY A 74 -2.80 -15.04 -7.55
C GLY A 74 -2.63 -13.54 -7.34
N PRO A 75 -1.76 -13.15 -6.40
CA PRO A 75 -1.61 -11.75 -5.99
C PRO A 75 -1.07 -10.85 -7.11
N ALA A 76 -0.37 -11.40 -8.10
CA ALA A 76 0.14 -10.63 -9.24
C ALA A 76 -0.99 -10.14 -10.15
N ALA A 77 -1.95 -11.01 -10.51
CA ALA A 77 -3.12 -10.65 -11.32
C ALA A 77 -3.95 -9.56 -10.61
N VAL A 78 -4.18 -9.73 -9.30
CA VAL A 78 -4.91 -8.78 -8.47
C VAL A 78 -4.23 -7.41 -8.44
N ARG A 79 -2.90 -7.37 -8.21
CA ARG A 79 -2.16 -6.10 -8.19
C ARG A 79 -2.15 -5.42 -9.56
N ASN A 80 -2.02 -6.19 -10.65
CA ASN A 80 -2.13 -5.66 -12.01
C ASN A 80 -3.51 -5.07 -12.29
N HIS A 81 -4.58 -5.76 -11.88
CA HIS A 81 -5.95 -5.23 -11.99
C HIS A 81 -6.08 -3.90 -11.23
N GLY A 82 -5.54 -3.83 -10.01
CA GLY A 82 -5.53 -2.61 -9.21
C GLY A 82 -4.77 -1.46 -9.88
N LEU A 83 -3.60 -1.74 -10.46
CA LEU A 83 -2.82 -0.74 -11.20
C LEU A 83 -3.61 -0.16 -12.37
N LEU A 84 -4.29 -1.01 -13.14
CA LEU A 84 -5.12 -0.57 -14.27
C LEU A 84 -6.35 0.25 -13.85
N ALA A 85 -6.83 0.03 -12.62
CA ALA A 85 -7.99 0.72 -12.07
C ALA A 85 -7.65 1.97 -11.25
N ALA A 86 -6.38 2.17 -10.93
CA ALA A 86 -5.90 3.28 -10.12
C ALA A 86 -6.02 4.63 -10.86
N HIS A 87 -6.43 5.67 -10.11
CA HIS A 87 -6.55 7.03 -10.63
C HIS A 87 -5.52 8.00 -10.00
N GLY A 88 -4.87 7.59 -8.91
CA GLY A 88 -3.92 8.42 -8.18
C GLY A 88 -2.57 8.52 -8.87
N GLY A 89 -1.89 9.66 -8.68
CA GLY A 89 -0.51 9.85 -9.10
C GLY A 89 0.50 9.05 -8.26
N TYR A 90 0.06 8.55 -7.11
CA TYR A 90 0.88 7.69 -6.24
C TYR A 90 0.20 6.34 -6.02
N ILE A 91 1.00 5.27 -6.01
CA ILE A 91 0.53 3.89 -5.78
C ILE A 91 1.11 3.36 -4.46
N MET A 92 0.26 2.78 -3.63
CA MET A 92 0.65 2.02 -2.46
C MET A 92 0.01 0.63 -2.50
N PHE A 93 0.80 -0.42 -2.31
CA PHE A 93 0.27 -1.75 -2.03
C PHE A 93 0.19 -1.98 -0.53
N LEU A 94 -0.93 -2.52 -0.06
CA LEU A 94 -1.14 -2.91 1.33
C LEU A 94 -1.76 -4.31 1.33
N ASP A 95 -1.21 -5.24 2.12
CA ASP A 95 -1.78 -6.56 2.23
C ASP A 95 -2.98 -6.55 3.20
N ALA A 96 -3.96 -7.42 2.96
CA ALA A 96 -5.24 -7.40 3.68
C ALA A 96 -5.13 -7.75 5.18
N ASP A 97 -4.02 -8.34 5.60
CA ASP A 97 -3.68 -8.69 6.99
C ASP A 97 -2.72 -7.70 7.65
N ASP A 98 -2.35 -6.62 6.93
CA ASP A 98 -1.54 -5.52 7.44
C ASP A 98 -2.41 -4.26 7.69
N PHE A 99 -1.90 -3.29 8.43
CA PHE A 99 -2.56 -2.01 8.64
C PHE A 99 -1.56 -0.85 8.80
N LEU A 100 -2.01 0.37 8.54
CA LEU A 100 -1.21 1.58 8.73
C LEU A 100 -1.08 1.87 10.22
N ALA A 101 0.17 2.01 10.70
CA ALA A 101 0.50 2.01 12.13
C ALA A 101 -0.08 3.19 12.94
N ASP A 102 -0.35 4.32 12.28
CA ASP A 102 -1.00 5.50 12.85
C ASP A 102 -1.68 6.35 11.76
N ASN A 103 -2.34 7.43 12.15
CA ASN A 103 -3.13 8.29 11.27
C ASN A 103 -2.32 9.27 10.40
N ALA A 104 -1.00 9.29 10.50
CA ALA A 104 -0.13 10.21 9.76
C ALA A 104 0.80 9.49 8.75
N VAL A 105 0.60 8.19 8.52
CA VAL A 105 1.45 7.40 7.61
C VAL A 105 1.42 7.98 6.20
N LEU A 106 0.23 8.14 5.59
CA LEU A 106 0.11 8.67 4.23
C LEU A 106 0.67 10.09 4.12
N ASP A 107 0.43 10.92 5.12
CA ASP A 107 0.93 12.30 5.16
C ASP A 107 2.46 12.35 5.13
N ARG A 108 3.11 11.48 5.92
CA ARG A 108 4.57 11.35 5.92
C ARG A 108 5.12 10.88 4.57
N PHE A 109 4.52 9.84 3.98
CA PHE A 109 4.95 9.32 2.69
C PHE A 109 4.82 10.37 1.59
N VAL A 110 3.67 11.02 1.46
CA VAL A 110 3.43 12.06 0.44
C VAL A 110 4.34 13.26 0.63
N ASN A 111 4.61 13.67 1.88
CA ASN A 111 5.52 14.77 2.14
C ASN A 111 6.96 14.44 1.72
N VAL A 112 7.45 13.23 1.98
CA VAL A 112 8.78 12.80 1.53
C VAL A 112 8.84 12.74 0.01
N MET A 113 7.84 12.13 -0.68
CA MET A 113 7.77 12.10 -2.15
C MET A 113 7.96 13.49 -2.75
N LYS A 114 7.27 14.50 -2.20
CA LYS A 114 7.30 15.87 -2.71
C LYS A 114 8.60 16.62 -2.40
N HIS A 115 9.12 16.47 -1.20
CA HIS A 115 10.30 17.25 -0.76
C HIS A 115 11.59 16.70 -1.33
N GLU A 116 11.68 15.41 -1.52
CA GLU A 116 12.89 14.74 -2.00
C GLU A 116 12.83 14.43 -3.51
N GLU A 117 11.71 14.78 -4.17
CA GLU A 117 11.47 14.43 -5.60
C GLU A 117 11.75 12.95 -5.87
N ALA A 118 11.28 12.07 -4.94
CA ALA A 118 11.62 10.67 -4.94
C ALA A 118 10.65 9.86 -5.78
N ASP A 119 11.14 8.95 -6.61
CA ASP A 119 10.32 7.98 -7.36
C ASP A 119 9.68 6.92 -6.43
N ILE A 120 10.35 6.58 -5.33
CA ILE A 120 9.90 5.57 -4.36
C ILE A 120 10.26 6.00 -2.95
N VAL A 121 9.27 5.95 -2.05
CA VAL A 121 9.48 6.10 -0.59
C VAL A 121 9.19 4.76 0.09
N VAL A 122 10.09 4.31 0.94
CA VAL A 122 9.98 3.05 1.68
C VAL A 122 9.83 3.35 3.16
N GLY A 123 8.76 2.84 3.76
CA GLY A 123 8.51 2.93 5.20
C GLY A 123 9.13 1.77 5.98
N ASN A 124 9.37 2.01 7.26
CA ASN A 124 9.63 0.93 8.21
C ASN A 124 8.32 0.23 8.55
N TYR A 125 8.43 -0.98 9.11
CA TYR A 125 7.28 -1.74 9.61
C TYR A 125 7.53 -2.26 11.02
N GLU A 126 6.45 -2.53 11.72
CA GLU A 126 6.44 -3.21 13.00
C GLU A 126 5.72 -4.56 12.84
N ARG A 127 6.10 -5.53 13.64
CA ARG A 127 5.37 -6.80 13.72
C ARG A 127 4.46 -6.77 14.93
N LEU A 128 3.19 -7.11 14.73
CA LEU A 128 2.24 -7.32 15.81
C LEU A 128 2.14 -8.82 16.13
N TRP A 129 2.43 -9.20 17.37
CA TRP A 129 2.29 -10.56 17.83
C TRP A 129 1.66 -10.61 19.22
N ASN A 130 0.52 -11.28 19.36
CA ASN A 130 -0.24 -11.34 20.62
C ASN A 130 -0.45 -9.95 21.28
N GLY A 131 -0.82 -8.94 20.50
CA GLY A 131 -1.05 -7.57 21.00
C GLY A 131 0.22 -6.81 21.38
N ARG A 132 1.42 -7.36 21.15
CA ARG A 132 2.70 -6.68 21.39
C ARG A 132 3.31 -6.24 20.07
N ARG A 133 3.78 -5.00 20.01
CA ARG A 133 4.52 -4.45 18.88
C ARG A 133 6.01 -4.74 19.02
N PHE A 134 6.60 -5.23 17.97
CA PHE A 134 8.04 -5.47 17.84
C PHE A 134 8.53 -4.63 16.66
N ALA A 135 9.43 -3.66 16.94
CA ALA A 135 10.08 -2.94 15.86
C ALA A 135 10.82 -3.94 14.97
N ALA A 136 10.63 -3.84 13.65
CA ALA A 136 11.53 -4.50 12.72
C ALA A 136 12.92 -3.88 12.85
N ALA A 137 13.96 -4.66 12.56
CA ALA A 137 15.31 -4.12 12.47
C ALA A 137 15.28 -2.91 11.52
N SER A 138 15.79 -1.77 11.97
CA SER A 138 15.91 -0.59 11.13
C SER A 138 16.63 -0.98 9.85
N HIS A 139 16.02 -0.68 8.71
CA HIS A 139 16.73 -0.81 7.44
C HIS A 139 17.98 0.08 7.53
N THR A 140 19.14 -0.49 7.27
CA THR A 140 20.38 0.28 7.09
C THR A 140 20.09 1.38 6.08
N SER A 141 20.50 2.59 6.38
CA SER A 141 20.19 3.72 5.52
C SER A 141 20.80 3.48 4.14
N PHE A 142 20.02 3.68 3.08
CA PHE A 142 20.53 3.61 1.71
C PHE A 142 21.69 4.59 1.44
N SER A 143 21.95 5.54 2.36
CA SER A 143 23.07 6.49 2.30
C SER A 143 24.46 5.84 2.33
N GLU A 144 24.56 4.58 2.72
CA GLU A 144 25.83 3.83 2.70
C GLU A 144 26.10 3.08 1.38
N LEU A 145 25.11 3.04 0.48
CA LEU A 145 25.23 2.39 -0.82
C LEU A 145 25.48 3.46 -1.89
N ASN A 146 26.47 3.24 -2.75
CA ASN A 146 26.70 4.14 -3.89
C ASN A 146 25.55 3.98 -4.92
N PRO A 147 24.68 4.99 -5.11
CA PRO A 147 23.53 4.90 -6.00
C PRO A 147 23.88 4.70 -7.47
N ASP A 148 25.11 5.06 -7.88
CA ASP A 148 25.58 4.96 -9.27
C ASP A 148 26.22 3.60 -9.59
N SER A 149 26.31 2.67 -8.63
CA SER A 149 26.87 1.35 -8.87
C SER A 149 25.80 0.36 -9.36
N GLU A 150 26.14 -0.52 -10.30
CA GLU A 150 25.26 -1.65 -10.69
C GLU A 150 24.98 -2.55 -9.47
N ASP A 151 25.91 -2.66 -8.53
CA ASP A 151 25.77 -3.38 -7.27
C ASP A 151 24.69 -2.77 -6.35
N PHE A 152 24.42 -1.47 -6.44
CA PHE A 152 23.37 -0.81 -5.63
C PHE A 152 22.00 -1.44 -5.86
N ARG A 153 21.60 -1.61 -7.12
CA ARG A 153 20.31 -2.18 -7.48
C ARG A 153 20.17 -3.62 -6.99
N PHE A 154 21.24 -4.39 -7.13
CA PHE A 154 21.26 -5.81 -6.78
C PHE A 154 21.37 -6.03 -5.27
N GLN A 155 22.29 -5.36 -4.60
CA GLN A 155 22.49 -5.46 -3.14
C GLN A 155 21.32 -4.84 -2.37
N GLY A 156 20.77 -3.71 -2.81
CA GLY A 156 19.60 -3.11 -2.21
C GLY A 156 18.37 -4.03 -2.28
N PHE A 157 18.20 -4.73 -3.40
CA PHE A 157 17.08 -5.64 -3.59
C PHE A 157 17.19 -6.93 -2.75
N PHE A 158 18.39 -7.54 -2.70
CA PHE A 158 18.57 -8.85 -2.07
C PHE A 158 19.17 -8.81 -0.67
N SER A 159 20.09 -7.89 -0.39
CA SER A 159 20.81 -7.87 0.90
C SER A 159 20.04 -7.14 1.99
N VAL A 160 19.31 -6.07 1.65
CA VAL A 160 18.55 -5.27 2.62
C VAL A 160 17.10 -5.74 2.74
N GLY A 161 16.63 -6.57 1.81
CA GLY A 161 15.23 -7.06 1.77
C GLY A 161 14.18 -5.97 1.50
N THR A 162 14.57 -4.71 1.55
CA THR A 162 13.67 -3.54 1.50
C THR A 162 12.91 -3.45 0.18
N LEU A 163 13.54 -3.78 -0.94
CA LEU A 163 12.91 -3.72 -2.27
C LEU A 163 12.22 -5.03 -2.66
N SER A 164 12.40 -6.11 -1.89
CA SER A 164 11.79 -7.41 -2.18
C SER A 164 10.31 -7.51 -1.83
N TYR A 165 9.82 -6.58 -0.99
CA TYR A 165 8.40 -6.51 -0.63
C TYR A 165 7.70 -5.41 -1.42
N VAL A 166 6.46 -5.66 -1.85
CA VAL A 166 5.65 -4.67 -2.59
C VAL A 166 4.87 -3.74 -1.68
N TRP A 167 4.59 -4.15 -0.44
CA TRP A 167 3.87 -3.35 0.56
C TRP A 167 4.81 -2.38 1.32
N GLY A 168 4.23 -1.38 1.98
CA GLY A 168 4.98 -0.37 2.74
C GLY A 168 5.78 0.59 1.88
N LYS A 169 5.42 0.73 0.60
CA LYS A 169 6.06 1.64 -0.37
C LYS A 169 5.01 2.53 -1.02
N LEU A 170 5.39 3.75 -1.27
CA LEU A 170 4.66 4.67 -2.13
C LEU A 170 5.51 4.94 -3.38
N THR A 171 4.92 4.80 -4.56
CA THR A 171 5.59 5.04 -5.84
C THR A 171 4.78 6.01 -6.69
N GLU A 172 5.43 6.71 -7.61
CA GLU A 172 4.71 7.42 -8.66
C GLU A 172 3.98 6.44 -9.59
N ASN A 173 2.80 6.86 -10.04
CA ASN A 173 2.02 6.13 -11.02
C ASN A 173 2.41 6.58 -12.43
N ASN A 174 3.37 5.91 -13.02
CA ASN A 174 3.88 6.16 -14.37
C ASN A 174 3.43 5.09 -15.38
N PHE A 175 2.28 4.43 -15.12
CA PHE A 175 1.74 3.35 -15.95
C PHE A 175 0.69 3.84 -16.93
#